data_6e4c29b6f3538b1b99aa81b993513db4
#
_entry.id   6e4c29b6f3538b1b99aa81b993513db4
#
_cell.length_a   1.000
_cell.length_b   1.000
_cell.length_c   1.000
_cell.angle_alpha   90.00
_cell.angle_beta   90.00
_cell.angle_gamma   90.00
#
_symmetry.space_group_name_H-M   'P 1'
#
loop_
_entity.id
_entity.type
_entity.pdbx_description
1 polymer ?
#
loop_
_entity_poly.entity_id
_entity_poly.type
_entity_poly.pdbx_seq_one_letter_code
_entity_poly.pdbx_strand_id
1 'polypeptide(L)'
;MGADMSGRGVIRRAVAGQRRDVVVGSLLGAAHQTGEALVPVLIGLIVDRAVVRPDGGALALWLVLLAVVYAMLSYGFRFGARAGERAAEQAAHQLRLDVVRRVLAPHGGAEAGRPPGALVNVATEDARRVGALNMALTLGIAAVVGVVAGAVLLLRASVPLGLLVLIGAPVLMALGHYLARPLEHRSQAEQERAAHASGVAADLVAGVRVLKGLRAESAAVARYRSTSQASREANVRAARAAALQTGLMLTLTGAFIALVALVGGRLVLSGSIGLGALVSAVGLALFLPGPIAVLAWVGAELAKARASAARIADVLAAPGETTGGTTEPATPASGELRLHGLGHAGLHGIDLTVRPGEHLGIVVTDTADAATLLHCLARRCDPDRGHVELDGTPVTELAPAALRSALLVAEHDAQLFDGTLLDNVTAAAPAGADPQPAMDAAAVDEVAATLPGGTAGRIGERGSSLSGGQRQRVALARALAADRPVLVIHDPTTAVDAATEARIATGIRRARTGRTTVLVTSSPALLAATDRVVLIDGGTITAEAPHEDLVRDHPVYRTAVLT
;
A
#
# COMPACT_ATOMS: atom_id res chain seq x y z
N MET A 1 0.17 -24.53 -13.08
CA MET A 1 -0.86 -23.73 -13.78
C MET A 1 -0.56 -22.27 -13.43
N GLY A 2 0.20 -21.55 -14.29
CA GLY A 2 0.66 -20.20 -14.05
C GLY A 2 -0.53 -19.26 -13.89
N ALA A 3 -0.62 -18.62 -12.72
CA ALA A 3 -1.65 -17.61 -12.49
C ALA A 3 -1.42 -16.45 -13.49
N ASP A 4 -2.47 -16.06 -14.21
CA ASP A 4 -2.45 -14.87 -15.05
C ASP A 4 -2.14 -13.64 -14.19
N MET A 5 -0.89 -13.16 -14.26
CA MET A 5 -0.38 -12.04 -13.47
C MET A 5 -0.70 -10.68 -14.11
N SER A 6 -1.51 -10.65 -15.16
CA SER A 6 -1.98 -9.41 -15.76
C SER A 6 -3.00 -8.69 -14.89
N GLY A 7 -3.20 -7.38 -15.10
CA GLY A 7 -4.23 -6.62 -14.41
C GLY A 7 -5.64 -7.21 -14.60
N ARG A 8 -5.93 -7.83 -15.76
CA ARG A 8 -7.18 -8.57 -15.99
C ARG A 8 -7.27 -9.84 -15.13
N GLY A 9 -6.15 -10.55 -14.95
CA GLY A 9 -6.05 -11.71 -14.07
C GLY A 9 -6.31 -11.35 -12.61
N VAL A 10 -5.79 -10.20 -12.15
CA VAL A 10 -6.04 -9.67 -10.80
C VAL A 10 -7.54 -9.40 -10.60
N ILE A 11 -8.19 -8.68 -11.51
CA ILE A 11 -9.64 -8.41 -11.44
C ILE A 11 -10.44 -9.71 -11.43
N ARG A 12 -10.13 -10.63 -12.36
CA ARG A 12 -10.86 -11.91 -12.44
C ARG A 12 -10.78 -12.70 -11.14
N ARG A 13 -9.60 -12.77 -10.49
CA ARG A 13 -9.43 -13.44 -9.20
C ARG A 13 -10.21 -12.74 -8.08
N ALA A 14 -10.15 -11.41 -8.03
CA ALA A 14 -10.85 -10.61 -7.03
C ALA A 14 -12.38 -10.81 -7.09
N VAL A 15 -12.95 -10.90 -8.31
CA VAL A 15 -14.39 -11.13 -8.50
C VAL A 15 -14.76 -12.61 -8.29
N ALA A 16 -14.00 -13.53 -8.89
CA ALA A 16 -14.29 -14.97 -8.81
C ALA A 16 -14.21 -15.51 -7.37
N GLY A 17 -13.29 -14.97 -6.56
CA GLY A 17 -13.17 -15.32 -5.14
C GLY A 17 -14.39 -14.93 -4.30
N GLN A 18 -15.20 -13.96 -4.75
CA GLN A 18 -16.35 -13.42 -4.04
C GLN A 18 -17.68 -13.72 -4.75
N ARG A 19 -17.71 -14.68 -5.69
CA ARG A 19 -18.85 -14.97 -6.58
C ARG A 19 -20.18 -15.16 -5.82
N ARG A 20 -20.15 -15.81 -4.63
CA ARG A 20 -21.36 -16.05 -3.83
C ARG A 20 -21.98 -14.73 -3.35
N ASP A 21 -21.19 -13.89 -2.73
CA ASP A 21 -21.67 -12.62 -2.19
C ASP A 21 -22.09 -11.64 -3.30
N VAL A 22 -21.36 -11.63 -4.43
CA VAL A 22 -21.74 -10.84 -5.61
C VAL A 22 -23.07 -11.31 -6.19
N VAL A 23 -23.31 -12.62 -6.32
CA VAL A 23 -24.59 -13.17 -6.83
C VAL A 23 -25.72 -12.85 -5.87
N VAL A 24 -25.55 -13.11 -4.56
CA VAL A 24 -26.57 -12.81 -3.55
C VAL A 24 -26.88 -11.32 -3.52
N GLY A 25 -25.85 -10.48 -3.51
CA GLY A 25 -26.01 -9.03 -3.54
C GLY A 25 -26.73 -8.55 -4.80
N SER A 26 -26.40 -9.11 -5.97
CA SER A 26 -27.05 -8.78 -7.25
C SER A 26 -28.52 -9.18 -7.29
N LEU A 27 -28.87 -10.36 -6.78
CA LEU A 27 -30.26 -10.83 -6.73
C LEU A 27 -31.11 -9.94 -5.78
N LEU A 28 -30.58 -9.64 -4.61
CA LEU A 28 -31.27 -8.77 -3.65
C LEU A 28 -31.35 -7.32 -4.15
N GLY A 29 -30.30 -6.81 -4.79
CA GLY A 29 -30.30 -5.51 -5.45
C GLY A 29 -31.30 -5.45 -6.62
N ALA A 30 -31.41 -6.51 -7.41
CA ALA A 30 -32.41 -6.63 -8.48
C ALA A 30 -33.82 -6.62 -7.91
N ALA A 31 -34.09 -7.34 -6.82
CA ALA A 31 -35.36 -7.31 -6.11
C ALA A 31 -35.69 -5.91 -5.58
N HIS A 32 -34.70 -5.22 -5.01
CA HIS A 32 -34.83 -3.82 -4.58
C HIS A 32 -35.21 -2.91 -5.74
N GLN A 33 -34.45 -2.93 -6.85
CA GLN A 33 -34.72 -2.08 -8.02
C GLN A 33 -36.08 -2.37 -8.68
N THR A 34 -36.47 -3.65 -8.73
CA THR A 34 -37.79 -4.04 -9.21
C THR A 34 -38.90 -3.50 -8.30
N GLY A 35 -38.71 -3.61 -6.98
CA GLY A 35 -39.63 -3.04 -6.00
C GLY A 35 -39.77 -1.54 -6.14
N GLU A 36 -38.65 -0.83 -6.31
CA GLU A 36 -38.62 0.63 -6.50
C GLU A 36 -39.37 1.05 -7.77
N ALA A 37 -39.20 0.32 -8.89
CA ALA A 37 -39.96 0.53 -10.11
C ALA A 37 -41.46 0.22 -9.98
N LEU A 38 -41.84 -0.74 -9.11
CA LEU A 38 -43.23 -1.10 -8.87
C LEU A 38 -43.99 -0.08 -8.00
N VAL A 39 -43.32 0.67 -7.13
CA VAL A 39 -43.98 1.64 -6.24
C VAL A 39 -44.82 2.67 -7.00
N PRO A 40 -44.32 3.37 -8.03
CA PRO A 40 -45.11 4.33 -8.81
C PRO A 40 -46.34 3.67 -9.48
N VAL A 41 -46.16 2.44 -9.95
CA VAL A 41 -47.24 1.67 -10.60
C VAL A 41 -48.33 1.30 -9.60
N LEU A 42 -47.97 0.83 -8.40
CA LEU A 42 -48.93 0.54 -7.34
C LEU A 42 -49.68 1.80 -6.90
N ILE A 43 -48.97 2.96 -6.78
CA ILE A 43 -49.61 4.24 -6.46
C ILE A 43 -50.66 4.59 -7.55
N GLY A 44 -50.30 4.44 -8.83
CA GLY A 44 -51.23 4.65 -9.93
C GLY A 44 -52.46 3.73 -9.89
N LEU A 45 -52.25 2.44 -9.58
CA LEU A 45 -53.35 1.47 -9.41
C LEU A 45 -54.25 1.83 -8.22
N ILE A 46 -53.71 2.31 -7.13
CA ILE A 46 -54.47 2.79 -5.96
C ILE A 46 -55.35 3.97 -6.39
N VAL A 47 -54.78 4.94 -7.16
CA VAL A 47 -55.55 6.08 -7.67
C VAL A 47 -56.70 5.61 -8.54
N ASP A 48 -56.50 4.76 -9.53
CA ASP A 48 -57.55 4.33 -10.46
C ASP A 48 -58.64 3.42 -9.80
N ARG A 49 -58.24 2.53 -8.87
CA ARG A 49 -59.15 1.49 -8.34
C ARG A 49 -59.75 1.80 -6.97
N ALA A 50 -59.14 2.68 -6.19
CA ALA A 50 -59.58 2.94 -4.82
C ALA A 50 -59.94 4.41 -4.56
N VAL A 51 -59.38 5.36 -5.33
CA VAL A 51 -59.65 6.78 -5.14
C VAL A 51 -60.69 7.28 -6.16
N VAL A 52 -60.50 6.99 -7.47
CA VAL A 52 -61.43 7.40 -8.53
C VAL A 52 -62.77 6.65 -8.38
N ARG A 53 -62.77 5.42 -7.88
CA ARG A 53 -63.96 4.65 -7.49
C ARG A 53 -63.81 4.31 -6.00
N PRO A 54 -64.41 5.12 -5.09
CA PRO A 54 -64.20 4.97 -3.66
C PRO A 54 -64.58 3.57 -3.17
N ASP A 55 -63.57 2.78 -2.79
CA ASP A 55 -63.70 1.42 -2.22
C ASP A 55 -62.68 1.27 -1.09
N GLY A 56 -63.19 1.27 0.16
CA GLY A 56 -62.33 1.17 1.35
C GLY A 56 -61.65 -0.20 1.49
N GLY A 57 -62.25 -1.28 1.01
CA GLY A 57 -61.65 -2.62 1.02
C GLY A 57 -60.52 -2.73 0.00
N ALA A 58 -60.75 -2.25 -1.21
CA ALA A 58 -59.70 -2.16 -2.23
C ALA A 58 -58.53 -1.28 -1.78
N LEU A 59 -58.81 -0.14 -1.16
CA LEU A 59 -57.75 0.75 -0.63
C LEU A 59 -56.88 0.03 0.41
N ALA A 60 -57.51 -0.63 1.39
CA ALA A 60 -56.77 -1.38 2.42
C ALA A 60 -55.87 -2.48 1.81
N LEU A 61 -56.40 -3.26 0.84
CA LEU A 61 -55.65 -4.32 0.16
C LEU A 61 -54.39 -3.74 -0.58
N TRP A 62 -54.56 -2.66 -1.35
CA TRP A 62 -53.46 -2.06 -2.10
C TRP A 62 -52.44 -1.41 -1.21
N LEU A 63 -52.82 -0.82 -0.07
CA LEU A 63 -51.90 -0.27 0.93
C LEU A 63 -51.08 -1.38 1.60
N VAL A 64 -51.71 -2.54 1.91
CA VAL A 64 -50.97 -3.71 2.42
C VAL A 64 -49.96 -4.21 1.38
N LEU A 65 -50.35 -4.33 0.11
CA LEU A 65 -49.42 -4.72 -0.95
C LEU A 65 -48.26 -3.74 -1.11
N LEU A 66 -48.54 -2.43 -1.04
CA LEU A 66 -47.51 -1.38 -1.06
C LEU A 66 -46.56 -1.53 0.14
N ALA A 67 -47.07 -1.80 1.33
CA ALA A 67 -46.25 -2.03 2.53
C ALA A 67 -45.34 -3.27 2.37
N VAL A 68 -45.87 -4.36 1.77
CA VAL A 68 -45.05 -5.56 1.46
C VAL A 68 -43.93 -5.24 0.47
N VAL A 69 -44.22 -4.46 -0.60
CA VAL A 69 -43.22 -4.04 -1.57
C VAL A 69 -42.18 -3.16 -0.91
N TYR A 70 -42.55 -2.23 -0.02
CA TYR A 70 -41.58 -1.41 0.74
C TYR A 70 -40.73 -2.26 1.69
N ALA A 71 -41.28 -3.27 2.33
CA ALA A 71 -40.53 -4.21 3.14
C ALA A 71 -39.51 -4.98 2.29
N MET A 72 -39.94 -5.54 1.15
CA MET A 72 -39.06 -6.23 0.19
C MET A 72 -37.91 -5.29 -0.30
N LEU A 73 -38.24 -4.06 -0.66
CA LEU A 73 -37.32 -3.03 -1.09
C LEU A 73 -36.29 -2.72 0.01
N SER A 74 -36.75 -2.51 1.26
CA SER A 74 -35.90 -2.19 2.40
C SER A 74 -34.95 -3.35 2.74
N TYR A 75 -35.45 -4.56 2.85
CA TYR A 75 -34.63 -5.74 3.15
C TYR A 75 -33.72 -6.11 2.00
N GLY A 76 -34.20 -6.02 0.75
CA GLY A 76 -33.39 -6.24 -0.46
C GLY A 76 -32.18 -5.32 -0.52
N PHE A 77 -32.37 -4.02 -0.26
CA PHE A 77 -31.27 -3.07 -0.17
C PHE A 77 -30.30 -3.40 0.97
N ARG A 78 -30.82 -3.58 2.20
CA ARG A 78 -29.97 -3.78 3.38
C ARG A 78 -29.08 -5.03 3.27
N PHE A 79 -29.66 -6.16 2.86
CA PHE A 79 -28.91 -7.41 2.74
C PHE A 79 -28.08 -7.46 1.45
N GLY A 80 -28.56 -6.87 0.35
CA GLY A 80 -27.82 -6.74 -0.89
C GLY A 80 -26.57 -5.87 -0.74
N ALA A 81 -26.70 -4.70 -0.11
CA ALA A 81 -25.58 -3.82 0.20
C ALA A 81 -24.56 -4.51 1.13
N ARG A 82 -25.01 -5.22 2.17
CA ARG A 82 -24.10 -5.97 3.06
C ARG A 82 -23.33 -7.07 2.33
N ALA A 83 -23.96 -7.78 1.40
CA ALA A 83 -23.29 -8.80 0.61
C ALA A 83 -22.27 -8.17 -0.34
N GLY A 84 -22.65 -7.11 -1.05
CA GLY A 84 -21.73 -6.38 -1.94
C GLY A 84 -20.52 -5.77 -1.23
N GLU A 85 -20.75 -5.13 -0.06
CA GLU A 85 -19.67 -4.57 0.77
C GLU A 85 -18.75 -5.65 1.34
N ARG A 86 -19.32 -6.77 1.80
CA ARG A 86 -18.51 -7.91 2.25
C ARG A 86 -17.62 -8.43 1.12
N ALA A 87 -18.17 -8.59 -0.08
CA ALA A 87 -17.39 -9.00 -1.25
C ALA A 87 -16.26 -8.01 -1.57
N ALA A 88 -16.53 -6.71 -1.48
CA ALA A 88 -15.54 -5.66 -1.73
C ALA A 88 -14.40 -5.70 -0.72
N GLU A 89 -14.71 -5.72 0.58
CA GLU A 89 -13.72 -5.71 1.65
C GLU A 89 -12.89 -7.01 1.71
N GLN A 90 -13.50 -8.17 1.51
CA GLN A 90 -12.78 -9.44 1.47
C GLN A 90 -11.82 -9.51 0.27
N ALA A 91 -12.24 -9.06 -0.92
CA ALA A 91 -11.36 -8.99 -2.08
C ALA A 91 -10.19 -8.02 -1.86
N ALA A 92 -10.45 -6.84 -1.29
CA ALA A 92 -9.42 -5.87 -0.95
C ALA A 92 -8.42 -6.45 0.07
N HIS A 93 -8.91 -7.14 1.10
CA HIS A 93 -8.06 -7.77 2.11
C HIS A 93 -7.15 -8.84 1.51
N GLN A 94 -7.69 -9.74 0.67
CA GLN A 94 -6.89 -10.77 0.01
C GLN A 94 -5.80 -10.17 -0.88
N LEU A 95 -6.13 -9.15 -1.68
CA LEU A 95 -5.14 -8.45 -2.52
C LEU A 95 -4.06 -7.77 -1.68
N ARG A 96 -4.43 -7.16 -0.56
CA ARG A 96 -3.47 -6.56 0.39
C ARG A 96 -2.48 -7.59 0.91
N LEU A 97 -2.97 -8.75 1.35
CA LEU A 97 -2.11 -9.84 1.81
C LEU A 97 -1.21 -10.36 0.70
N ASP A 98 -1.71 -10.49 -0.53
CA ASP A 98 -0.89 -10.97 -1.66
C ASP A 98 0.23 -9.99 -2.00
N VAL A 99 -0.05 -8.67 -2.02
CA VAL A 99 0.96 -7.63 -2.22
C VAL A 99 2.00 -7.65 -1.11
N VAL A 100 1.56 -7.71 0.17
CA VAL A 100 2.48 -7.75 1.33
C VAL A 100 3.35 -9.01 1.29
N ARG A 101 2.77 -10.19 1.01
CA ARG A 101 3.54 -11.43 0.85
C ARG A 101 4.58 -11.32 -0.26
N ARG A 102 4.23 -10.68 -1.39
CA ARG A 102 5.17 -10.49 -2.50
C ARG A 102 6.30 -9.53 -2.15
N VAL A 103 6.00 -8.42 -1.48
CA VAL A 103 7.01 -7.45 -1.02
C VAL A 103 7.95 -8.06 0.00
N LEU A 104 7.43 -8.91 0.91
CA LEU A 104 8.22 -9.59 1.94
C LEU A 104 8.81 -10.93 1.45
N ALA A 105 8.68 -11.25 0.16
CA ALA A 105 9.21 -12.51 -0.38
C ALA A 105 10.75 -12.57 -0.26
N PRO A 106 11.33 -13.72 0.10
CA PRO A 106 12.77 -13.85 0.30
C PRO A 106 13.64 -13.51 -0.91
N HIS A 107 13.08 -13.59 -2.11
CA HIS A 107 13.78 -13.29 -3.37
C HIS A 107 13.84 -11.79 -3.72
N GLY A 108 13.23 -10.91 -2.92
CA GLY A 108 13.21 -9.46 -3.18
C GLY A 108 12.55 -9.06 -4.51
N GLY A 109 12.94 -7.90 -5.03
CA GLY A 109 12.63 -7.39 -6.37
C GLY A 109 11.31 -6.66 -6.52
N ALA A 110 10.34 -6.85 -5.63
CA ALA A 110 9.09 -6.11 -5.67
C ALA A 110 9.28 -4.62 -5.28
N GLU A 111 10.25 -4.35 -4.46
CA GLU A 111 10.68 -3.03 -3.99
C GLU A 111 11.61 -2.29 -4.95
N ALA A 112 12.27 -2.99 -5.86
CA ALA A 112 13.27 -2.43 -6.76
C ALA A 112 12.72 -1.25 -7.58
N GLY A 113 13.38 -0.09 -7.45
CA GLY A 113 13.00 1.15 -8.12
C GLY A 113 11.68 1.78 -7.65
N ARG A 114 11.06 1.29 -6.58
CA ARG A 114 9.79 1.80 -6.03
C ARG A 114 9.99 2.42 -4.65
N PRO A 115 9.58 3.68 -4.45
CA PRO A 115 9.62 4.28 -3.12
C PRO A 115 8.64 3.54 -2.16
N PRO A 116 8.97 3.41 -0.85
CA PRO A 116 8.13 2.70 0.12
C PRO A 116 6.68 3.18 0.15
N GLY A 117 6.45 4.48 0.04
CA GLY A 117 5.09 5.06 -0.01
C GLY A 117 4.26 4.58 -1.21
N ALA A 118 4.89 4.28 -2.35
CA ALA A 118 4.18 3.74 -3.51
C ALA A 118 3.71 2.30 -3.25
N LEU A 119 4.53 1.46 -2.62
CA LEU A 119 4.17 0.10 -2.24
C LEU A 119 3.03 0.07 -1.21
N VAL A 120 3.08 0.96 -0.22
CA VAL A 120 1.99 1.15 0.75
C VAL A 120 0.70 1.55 0.03
N ASN A 121 0.75 2.48 -0.92
CA ASN A 121 -0.42 2.89 -1.70
C ASN A 121 -1.00 1.74 -2.53
N VAL A 122 -0.16 0.91 -3.15
CA VAL A 122 -0.59 -0.29 -3.88
C VAL A 122 -1.27 -1.29 -2.95
N ALA A 123 -0.69 -1.55 -1.77
CA ALA A 123 -1.23 -2.48 -0.79
C ALA A 123 -2.53 -1.98 -0.13
N THR A 124 -2.77 -0.68 -0.05
CA THR A 124 -3.95 -0.09 0.62
C THR A 124 -4.99 0.40 -0.38
N GLU A 125 -4.73 1.52 -1.04
CA GLU A 125 -5.71 2.21 -1.87
C GLU A 125 -6.01 1.45 -3.17
N ASP A 126 -4.99 0.92 -3.87
CA ASP A 126 -5.21 0.17 -5.10
C ASP A 126 -5.96 -1.15 -4.82
N ALA A 127 -5.60 -1.87 -3.75
CA ALA A 127 -6.32 -3.06 -3.33
C ALA A 127 -7.79 -2.75 -3.00
N ARG A 128 -8.07 -1.62 -2.32
CA ARG A 128 -9.42 -1.15 -2.00
C ARG A 128 -10.21 -0.85 -3.28
N ARG A 129 -9.60 -0.16 -4.26
CA ARG A 129 -10.26 0.18 -5.54
C ARG A 129 -10.62 -1.06 -6.35
N VAL A 130 -9.74 -2.05 -6.40
CA VAL A 130 -10.05 -3.32 -7.08
C VAL A 130 -11.13 -4.10 -6.33
N GLY A 131 -11.09 -4.12 -5.00
CA GLY A 131 -12.12 -4.73 -4.15
C GLY A 131 -13.50 -4.09 -4.37
N ALA A 132 -13.58 -2.76 -4.39
CA ALA A 132 -14.80 -1.99 -4.59
C ALA A 132 -15.54 -2.33 -5.90
N LEU A 133 -14.85 -2.89 -6.90
CA LEU A 133 -15.48 -3.35 -8.14
C LEU A 133 -16.55 -4.41 -7.88
N ASN A 134 -16.43 -5.24 -6.83
CA ASN A 134 -17.46 -6.24 -6.50
C ASN A 134 -18.78 -5.57 -6.12
N MET A 135 -18.74 -4.51 -5.31
CA MET A 135 -19.92 -3.69 -4.98
C MET A 135 -20.47 -2.99 -6.23
N ALA A 136 -19.59 -2.41 -7.06
CA ALA A 136 -19.99 -1.77 -8.30
C ALA A 136 -20.69 -2.73 -9.27
N LEU A 137 -20.20 -3.96 -9.40
CA LEU A 137 -20.86 -5.01 -10.22
C LEU A 137 -22.23 -5.39 -9.66
N THR A 138 -22.34 -5.53 -8.34
CA THR A 138 -23.62 -5.83 -7.66
C THR A 138 -24.66 -4.75 -7.96
N LEU A 139 -24.29 -3.48 -7.80
CA LEU A 139 -25.18 -2.34 -8.09
C LEU A 139 -25.45 -2.19 -9.60
N GLY A 140 -24.47 -2.46 -10.45
CA GLY A 140 -24.62 -2.40 -11.90
C GLY A 140 -25.63 -3.43 -12.43
N ILE A 141 -25.57 -4.67 -11.95
CA ILE A 141 -26.54 -5.72 -12.32
C ILE A 141 -27.95 -5.32 -11.84
N ALA A 142 -28.07 -4.83 -10.60
CA ALA A 142 -29.34 -4.33 -10.06
C ALA A 142 -29.87 -3.16 -10.91
N ALA A 143 -29.04 -2.22 -11.31
CA ALA A 143 -29.41 -1.08 -12.13
C ALA A 143 -29.91 -1.49 -13.53
N VAL A 144 -29.25 -2.48 -14.17
CA VAL A 144 -29.74 -3.04 -15.46
C VAL A 144 -31.15 -3.59 -15.30
N VAL A 145 -31.40 -4.36 -14.22
CA VAL A 145 -32.75 -4.90 -13.93
C VAL A 145 -33.74 -3.77 -13.70
N GLY A 146 -33.35 -2.71 -12.96
CA GLY A 146 -34.18 -1.54 -12.72
C GLY A 146 -34.57 -0.80 -14.00
N VAL A 147 -33.61 -0.58 -14.90
CA VAL A 147 -33.87 0.05 -16.22
C VAL A 147 -34.82 -0.80 -17.05
N VAL A 148 -34.59 -2.12 -17.12
CA VAL A 148 -35.45 -3.04 -17.88
C VAL A 148 -36.86 -3.10 -17.28
N ALA A 149 -36.99 -3.23 -15.97
CA ALA A 149 -38.29 -3.23 -15.27
C ALA A 149 -39.04 -1.92 -15.50
N GLY A 150 -38.38 -0.77 -15.32
CA GLY A 150 -38.96 0.55 -15.57
C GLY A 150 -39.43 0.72 -17.01
N ALA A 151 -38.61 0.28 -17.98
CA ALA A 151 -38.95 0.34 -19.40
C ALA A 151 -40.19 -0.50 -19.74
N VAL A 152 -40.24 -1.75 -19.25
CA VAL A 152 -41.39 -2.66 -19.47
C VAL A 152 -42.65 -2.07 -18.86
N LEU A 153 -42.59 -1.57 -17.63
CA LEU A 153 -43.74 -0.99 -16.93
C LEU A 153 -44.25 0.30 -17.61
N LEU A 154 -43.35 1.17 -18.08
CA LEU A 154 -43.70 2.38 -18.84
C LEU A 154 -44.40 2.03 -20.15
N LEU A 155 -43.83 1.14 -20.96
CA LEU A 155 -44.41 0.75 -22.26
C LEU A 155 -45.74 0.04 -22.10
N ARG A 156 -45.95 -0.68 -21.00
CA ARG A 156 -47.26 -1.28 -20.68
C ARG A 156 -48.30 -0.27 -20.22
N ALA A 157 -47.86 0.80 -19.55
CA ALA A 157 -48.75 1.87 -19.11
C ALA A 157 -49.19 2.75 -20.29
N SER A 158 -48.27 3.13 -21.17
CA SER A 158 -48.52 3.92 -22.37
C SER A 158 -47.30 3.89 -23.27
N VAL A 159 -47.46 3.44 -24.53
CA VAL A 159 -46.34 3.44 -25.50
C VAL A 159 -45.81 4.86 -25.80
N PRO A 160 -46.64 5.88 -26.04
CA PRO A 160 -46.16 7.27 -26.26
C PRO A 160 -45.39 7.82 -25.06
N LEU A 161 -45.88 7.64 -23.81
CA LEU A 161 -45.21 8.09 -22.61
C LEU A 161 -43.93 7.26 -22.35
N GLY A 162 -43.99 5.95 -22.60
CA GLY A 162 -42.84 5.06 -22.46
C GLY A 162 -41.69 5.50 -23.37
N LEU A 163 -41.96 5.76 -24.64
CA LEU A 163 -40.97 6.25 -25.59
C LEU A 163 -40.43 7.65 -25.22
N LEU A 164 -41.32 8.56 -24.80
CA LEU A 164 -40.90 9.87 -24.34
C LEU A 164 -39.90 9.80 -23.18
N VAL A 165 -40.17 8.95 -22.18
CA VAL A 165 -39.31 8.80 -21.00
C VAL A 165 -38.04 8.02 -21.32
N LEU A 166 -38.13 6.91 -22.08
CA LEU A 166 -36.97 6.09 -22.44
C LEU A 166 -35.97 6.80 -23.35
N ILE A 167 -36.42 7.73 -24.18
CA ILE A 167 -35.54 8.59 -24.99
C ILE A 167 -35.11 9.84 -24.19
N GLY A 168 -36.04 10.44 -23.49
CA GLY A 168 -35.80 11.71 -22.76
C GLY A 168 -34.82 11.56 -21.58
N ALA A 169 -34.91 10.48 -20.82
CA ALA A 169 -34.02 10.27 -19.65
C ALA A 169 -32.54 10.12 -20.07
N PRO A 170 -32.15 9.30 -21.06
CA PRO A 170 -30.77 9.26 -21.55
C PRO A 170 -30.30 10.61 -22.15
N VAL A 171 -31.15 11.32 -22.86
CA VAL A 171 -30.84 12.66 -23.40
C VAL A 171 -30.57 13.65 -22.27
N LEU A 172 -31.40 13.63 -21.23
CA LEU A 172 -31.21 14.44 -20.03
C LEU A 172 -29.87 14.15 -19.35
N MET A 173 -29.55 12.87 -19.21
CA MET A 173 -28.27 12.41 -18.62
C MET A 173 -27.07 12.82 -19.49
N ALA A 174 -27.14 12.67 -20.81
CA ALA A 174 -26.09 13.10 -21.72
C ALA A 174 -25.84 14.62 -21.65
N LEU A 175 -26.94 15.40 -21.58
CA LEU A 175 -26.85 16.85 -21.42
C LEU A 175 -26.22 17.22 -20.07
N GLY A 176 -26.59 16.52 -19.00
CA GLY A 176 -25.98 16.66 -17.68
C GLY A 176 -24.49 16.37 -17.68
N HIS A 177 -24.07 15.30 -18.33
CA HIS A 177 -22.64 14.97 -18.48
C HIS A 177 -21.89 16.05 -19.28
N TYR A 178 -22.47 16.55 -20.35
CA TYR A 178 -21.85 17.62 -21.12
C TYR A 178 -21.67 18.90 -20.29
N LEU A 179 -22.68 19.26 -19.49
CA LEU A 179 -22.65 20.44 -18.60
C LEU A 179 -21.67 20.24 -17.42
N ALA A 180 -21.32 18.99 -17.06
CA ALA A 180 -20.37 18.67 -15.99
C ALA A 180 -18.90 18.90 -16.39
N ARG A 181 -18.55 18.82 -17.68
CA ARG A 181 -17.15 18.93 -18.16
C ARG A 181 -16.39 20.16 -17.67
N PRO A 182 -16.96 21.39 -17.71
CA PRO A 182 -16.26 22.57 -17.19
C PRO A 182 -16.04 22.51 -15.67
N LEU A 183 -16.90 21.78 -14.94
CA LEU A 183 -16.76 21.58 -13.51
C LEU A 183 -15.61 20.63 -13.18
N GLU A 184 -15.40 19.57 -13.96
CA GLU A 184 -14.30 18.60 -13.77
C GLU A 184 -12.95 19.31 -13.79
N HIS A 185 -12.70 20.19 -14.77
CA HIS A 185 -11.46 20.97 -14.85
C HIS A 185 -11.27 21.93 -13.65
N ARG A 186 -12.36 22.55 -13.18
CA ARG A 186 -12.29 23.44 -12.01
C ARG A 186 -12.08 22.68 -10.72
N SER A 187 -12.65 21.49 -10.59
CA SER A 187 -12.45 20.61 -9.44
C SER A 187 -11.02 20.06 -9.40
N GLN A 188 -10.41 19.72 -10.54
CA GLN A 188 -9.01 19.34 -10.60
C GLN A 188 -8.09 20.48 -10.12
N ALA A 189 -8.28 21.69 -10.64
CA ALA A 189 -7.50 22.86 -10.22
C ALA A 189 -7.70 23.22 -8.74
N GLU A 190 -8.87 22.96 -8.17
CA GLU A 190 -9.13 23.10 -6.74
C GLU A 190 -8.36 22.06 -5.94
N GLN A 191 -8.40 20.77 -6.32
CA GLN A 191 -7.68 19.68 -5.66
C GLN A 191 -6.16 19.90 -5.70
N GLU A 192 -5.60 20.34 -6.83
CA GLU A 192 -4.17 20.65 -6.95
C GLU A 192 -3.74 21.76 -5.98
N ARG A 193 -4.53 22.82 -5.87
CA ARG A 193 -4.22 23.93 -4.95
C ARG A 193 -4.42 23.54 -3.49
N ALA A 194 -5.43 22.73 -3.17
CA ALA A 194 -5.62 22.19 -1.84
C ALA A 194 -4.47 21.25 -1.43
N ALA A 195 -4.02 20.38 -2.33
CA ALA A 195 -2.85 19.51 -2.11
C ALA A 195 -1.56 20.33 -1.90
N HIS A 196 -1.35 21.38 -2.72
CA HIS A 196 -0.21 22.28 -2.56
C HIS A 196 -0.24 23.00 -1.19
N ALA A 197 -1.39 23.52 -0.77
CA ALA A 197 -1.55 24.16 0.53
C ALA A 197 -1.27 23.19 1.69
N SER A 198 -1.73 21.94 1.57
CA SER A 198 -1.46 20.89 2.55
C SER A 198 0.03 20.54 2.60
N GLY A 199 0.71 20.46 1.45
CA GLY A 199 2.16 20.24 1.37
C GLY A 199 2.95 21.36 2.07
N VAL A 200 2.62 22.63 1.78
CA VAL A 200 3.25 23.76 2.46
C VAL A 200 3.02 23.73 3.98
N ALA A 201 1.81 23.37 4.42
CA ALA A 201 1.54 23.23 5.86
C ALA A 201 2.39 22.12 6.50
N ALA A 202 2.50 20.96 5.85
CA ALA A 202 3.32 19.84 6.33
C ALA A 202 4.80 20.23 6.42
N ASP A 203 5.35 20.91 5.42
CA ASP A 203 6.73 21.39 5.43
C ASP A 203 6.98 22.38 6.57
N LEU A 204 6.06 23.33 6.82
CA LEU A 204 6.19 24.30 7.91
C LEU A 204 6.11 23.62 9.28
N VAL A 205 5.27 22.60 9.45
CA VAL A 205 5.19 21.83 10.69
C VAL A 205 6.45 20.99 10.90
N ALA A 206 6.95 20.32 9.87
CA ALA A 206 8.19 19.57 9.93
C ALA A 206 9.39 20.46 10.27
N GLY A 207 9.43 21.67 9.71
CA GLY A 207 10.48 22.68 9.96
C GLY A 207 10.25 23.58 11.16
N VAL A 208 9.22 23.35 12.01
CA VAL A 208 8.80 24.30 13.07
C VAL A 208 9.92 24.65 14.05
N ARG A 209 10.80 23.72 14.37
CA ARG A 209 11.94 23.94 15.27
C ARG A 209 12.94 24.94 14.66
N VAL A 210 13.22 24.80 13.36
CA VAL A 210 14.11 25.71 12.61
C VAL A 210 13.47 27.10 12.50
N LEU A 211 12.16 27.16 12.17
CA LEU A 211 11.42 28.41 12.05
C LEU A 211 11.44 29.20 13.37
N LYS A 212 11.23 28.53 14.51
CA LYS A 212 11.31 29.16 15.84
C LYS A 212 12.73 29.61 16.17
N GLY A 213 13.75 28.82 15.84
CA GLY A 213 15.15 29.20 16.05
C GLY A 213 15.55 30.45 15.26
N LEU A 214 15.03 30.59 14.05
CA LEU A 214 15.30 31.74 13.15
C LEU A 214 14.36 32.94 13.38
N ARG A 215 13.36 32.85 14.29
CA ARG A 215 12.27 33.84 14.49
C ARG A 215 11.53 34.16 13.18
N ALA A 216 11.31 33.14 12.33
CA ALA A 216 10.72 33.29 10.98
C ALA A 216 9.22 32.95 10.94
N GLU A 217 8.51 32.91 12.08
CA GLU A 217 7.11 32.49 12.18
C GLU A 217 6.18 33.39 11.36
N SER A 218 6.43 34.73 11.36
CA SER A 218 5.63 35.67 10.60
C SER A 218 5.72 35.46 9.09
N ALA A 219 6.92 35.17 8.60
CA ALA A 219 7.16 34.85 7.18
C ALA A 219 6.49 33.52 6.79
N ALA A 220 6.59 32.50 7.65
CA ALA A 220 5.92 31.23 7.47
C ALA A 220 4.39 31.36 7.41
N VAL A 221 3.81 32.12 8.33
CA VAL A 221 2.36 32.41 8.34
C VAL A 221 1.94 33.19 7.10
N ALA A 222 2.72 34.17 6.65
CA ALA A 222 2.44 34.95 5.44
C ALA A 222 2.45 34.05 4.18
N ARG A 223 3.45 33.16 4.05
CA ARG A 223 3.56 32.17 2.97
C ARG A 223 2.37 31.22 2.96
N TYR A 224 2.02 30.64 4.09
CA TYR A 224 0.86 29.74 4.20
C TYR A 224 -0.45 30.47 3.89
N ARG A 225 -0.63 31.70 4.40
CA ARG A 225 -1.82 32.52 4.16
C ARG A 225 -2.05 32.75 2.67
N SER A 226 -1.01 33.10 1.90
CA SER A 226 -1.14 33.33 0.45
C SER A 226 -1.56 32.04 -0.28
N THR A 227 -0.96 30.90 0.07
CA THR A 227 -1.29 29.61 -0.53
C THR A 227 -2.71 29.15 -0.14
N SER A 228 -3.09 29.32 1.11
CA SER A 228 -4.43 29.01 1.62
C SER A 228 -5.51 29.92 0.98
N GLN A 229 -5.23 31.19 0.74
CA GLN A 229 -6.15 32.09 0.03
C GLN A 229 -6.35 31.65 -1.43
N ALA A 230 -5.29 31.26 -2.13
CA ALA A 230 -5.38 30.74 -3.50
C ALA A 230 -6.21 29.43 -3.56
N SER A 231 -6.05 28.54 -2.57
CA SER A 231 -6.86 27.33 -2.43
C SER A 231 -8.34 27.68 -2.16
N ARG A 232 -8.62 28.60 -1.24
CA ARG A 232 -9.99 29.09 -0.94
C ARG A 232 -10.67 29.66 -2.17
N GLU A 233 -9.98 30.49 -2.95
CA GLU A 233 -10.55 31.07 -4.15
C GLU A 233 -10.87 30.01 -5.22
N ALA A 234 -10.00 29.00 -5.37
CA ALA A 234 -10.27 27.88 -6.27
C ALA A 234 -11.50 27.08 -5.82
N ASN A 235 -11.61 26.80 -4.51
CA ASN A 235 -12.75 26.11 -3.90
C ASN A 235 -14.06 26.89 -4.15
N VAL A 236 -14.07 28.21 -3.92
CA VAL A 236 -15.26 29.05 -4.17
C VAL A 236 -15.65 29.02 -5.65
N ARG A 237 -14.68 29.07 -6.58
CA ARG A 237 -14.97 28.96 -8.03
C ARG A 237 -15.54 27.58 -8.39
N ALA A 238 -14.99 26.51 -7.85
CA ALA A 238 -15.49 25.14 -8.06
C ALA A 238 -16.90 24.99 -7.46
N ALA A 239 -17.13 25.48 -6.23
CA ALA A 239 -18.44 25.43 -5.57
C ALA A 239 -19.51 26.20 -6.34
N ARG A 240 -19.20 27.40 -6.90
CA ARG A 240 -20.14 28.16 -7.76
C ARG A 240 -20.49 27.41 -9.04
N ALA A 241 -19.49 26.75 -9.66
CA ALA A 241 -19.72 25.93 -10.84
C ALA A 241 -20.60 24.72 -10.55
N ALA A 242 -20.34 24.03 -9.40
CA ALA A 242 -21.17 22.93 -8.94
C ALA A 242 -22.60 23.35 -8.63
N ALA A 243 -22.80 24.50 -7.97
CA ALA A 243 -24.14 25.05 -7.69
C ALA A 243 -24.90 25.38 -8.98
N LEU A 244 -24.23 25.99 -9.96
CA LEU A 244 -24.84 26.30 -11.26
C LEU A 244 -25.23 25.00 -12.00
N GLN A 245 -24.34 24.00 -12.05
CA GLN A 245 -24.65 22.71 -12.66
C GLN A 245 -25.84 22.04 -11.98
N THR A 246 -25.85 21.99 -10.64
CA THR A 246 -26.96 21.39 -9.88
C THR A 246 -28.28 22.14 -10.17
N GLY A 247 -28.26 23.46 -10.18
CA GLY A 247 -29.43 24.26 -10.49
C GLY A 247 -29.97 24.04 -11.93
N LEU A 248 -29.06 23.97 -12.91
CA LEU A 248 -29.43 23.65 -14.30
C LEU A 248 -30.02 22.24 -14.42
N MET A 249 -29.41 21.25 -13.78
CA MET A 249 -29.92 19.86 -13.79
C MET A 249 -31.29 19.76 -13.14
N LEU A 250 -31.51 20.46 -12.03
CA LEU A 250 -32.83 20.50 -11.37
C LEU A 250 -33.88 21.15 -12.29
N THR A 251 -33.55 22.25 -12.96
CA THR A 251 -34.42 22.92 -13.91
C THR A 251 -34.76 22.05 -15.13
N LEU A 252 -33.75 21.39 -15.72
CA LEU A 252 -33.96 20.48 -16.84
C LEU A 252 -34.80 19.26 -16.44
N THR A 253 -34.57 18.68 -15.26
CA THR A 253 -35.38 17.59 -14.72
C THR A 253 -36.82 18.05 -14.49
N GLY A 254 -37.03 19.21 -13.89
CA GLY A 254 -38.37 19.80 -13.72
C GLY A 254 -39.10 20.05 -15.04
N ALA A 255 -38.40 20.59 -16.04
CA ALA A 255 -38.95 20.80 -17.38
C ALA A 255 -39.32 19.46 -18.06
N PHE A 256 -38.48 18.44 -17.91
CA PHE A 256 -38.75 17.11 -18.45
C PHE A 256 -39.99 16.49 -17.80
N ILE A 257 -40.11 16.56 -16.47
CA ILE A 257 -41.30 16.09 -15.75
C ILE A 257 -42.55 16.85 -16.18
N ALA A 258 -42.46 18.17 -16.32
CA ALA A 258 -43.59 19.00 -16.82
C ALA A 258 -44.01 18.58 -18.25
N LEU A 259 -43.06 18.24 -19.11
CA LEU A 259 -43.33 17.70 -20.44
C LEU A 259 -44.07 16.37 -20.39
N VAL A 260 -43.59 15.42 -19.54
CA VAL A 260 -44.24 14.12 -19.34
C VAL A 260 -45.65 14.29 -18.79
N ALA A 261 -45.86 15.21 -17.83
CA ALA A 261 -47.15 15.53 -17.26
C ALA A 261 -48.11 16.19 -18.31
N LEU A 262 -47.59 17.09 -19.16
CA LEU A 262 -48.35 17.75 -20.21
C LEU A 262 -48.83 16.73 -21.27
N VAL A 263 -47.94 15.89 -21.79
CA VAL A 263 -48.27 14.85 -22.77
C VAL A 263 -49.23 13.84 -22.17
N GLY A 264 -48.94 13.36 -20.97
CA GLY A 264 -49.80 12.42 -20.26
C GLY A 264 -51.16 12.99 -19.89
N GLY A 265 -51.22 14.26 -19.47
CA GLY A 265 -52.47 14.97 -19.21
C GLY A 265 -53.35 15.08 -20.46
N ARG A 266 -52.75 15.36 -21.64
CA ARG A 266 -53.49 15.32 -22.92
C ARG A 266 -54.06 13.92 -23.23
N LEU A 267 -53.30 12.87 -22.97
CA LEU A 267 -53.74 11.48 -23.17
C LEU A 267 -54.86 11.09 -22.18
N VAL A 268 -54.84 11.59 -20.97
CA VAL A 268 -55.95 11.43 -20.02
C VAL A 268 -57.23 12.13 -20.49
N LEU A 269 -57.09 13.40 -20.91
CA LEU A 269 -58.20 14.20 -21.43
C LEU A 269 -58.85 13.61 -22.70
N SER A 270 -58.05 12.93 -23.54
CA SER A 270 -58.54 12.19 -24.70
C SER A 270 -59.11 10.82 -24.37
N GLY A 271 -59.10 10.43 -23.10
CA GLY A 271 -59.58 9.10 -22.66
C GLY A 271 -58.67 7.90 -23.04
N SER A 272 -57.45 8.20 -23.57
CA SER A 272 -56.53 7.17 -24.05
C SER A 272 -55.83 6.42 -22.90
N ILE A 273 -55.67 7.04 -21.72
CA ILE A 273 -55.08 6.45 -20.51
C ILE A 273 -55.85 6.91 -19.27
N GLY A 274 -55.79 6.12 -18.17
CA GLY A 274 -56.33 6.53 -16.88
C GLY A 274 -55.42 7.50 -16.13
N LEU A 275 -55.97 8.15 -15.10
CA LEU A 275 -55.24 9.05 -14.23
C LEU A 275 -54.08 8.34 -13.50
N GLY A 276 -54.31 7.10 -13.07
CA GLY A 276 -53.26 6.28 -12.41
C GLY A 276 -52.14 5.90 -13.36
N ALA A 277 -52.41 5.71 -14.65
CA ALA A 277 -51.36 5.49 -15.64
C ALA A 277 -50.44 6.71 -15.80
N LEU A 278 -51.04 7.94 -15.76
CA LEU A 278 -50.26 9.18 -15.74
C LEU A 278 -49.36 9.28 -14.49
N VAL A 279 -49.92 9.03 -13.30
CA VAL A 279 -49.16 9.02 -12.03
C VAL A 279 -48.01 8.03 -12.09
N SER A 280 -48.28 6.80 -12.59
CA SER A 280 -47.24 5.77 -12.78
C SER A 280 -46.16 6.23 -13.72
N ALA A 281 -46.48 6.84 -14.85
CA ALA A 281 -45.52 7.32 -15.84
C ALA A 281 -44.62 8.45 -15.28
N VAL A 282 -45.21 9.41 -14.56
CA VAL A 282 -44.45 10.49 -13.89
C VAL A 282 -43.51 9.90 -12.83
N GLY A 283 -44.00 8.98 -12.00
CA GLY A 283 -43.17 8.34 -10.98
C GLY A 283 -42.03 7.50 -11.57
N LEU A 284 -42.28 6.78 -12.67
CA LEU A 284 -41.22 6.03 -13.38
C LEU A 284 -40.24 6.97 -14.11
N ALA A 285 -40.70 8.13 -14.59
CA ALA A 285 -39.81 9.15 -15.14
C ALA A 285 -38.84 9.74 -14.10
N LEU A 286 -39.27 9.81 -12.83
CA LEU A 286 -38.42 10.19 -11.70
C LEU A 286 -37.49 9.06 -11.25
N PHE A 287 -37.90 7.80 -11.40
CA PHE A 287 -37.09 6.63 -11.01
C PHE A 287 -35.93 6.36 -11.98
N LEU A 288 -36.17 6.35 -13.28
CA LEU A 288 -35.21 5.90 -14.31
C LEU A 288 -33.83 6.59 -14.30
N PRO A 289 -33.69 7.88 -14.03
CA PRO A 289 -32.39 8.54 -13.98
C PRO A 289 -31.43 7.94 -12.95
N GLY A 290 -31.94 7.42 -11.83
CA GLY A 290 -31.16 6.79 -10.77
C GLY A 290 -30.34 5.57 -11.27
N PRO A 291 -30.99 4.50 -11.73
CA PRO A 291 -30.32 3.33 -12.28
C PRO A 291 -29.38 3.65 -13.46
N ILE A 292 -29.75 4.58 -14.34
CA ILE A 292 -28.89 5.01 -15.46
C ILE A 292 -27.62 5.68 -14.94
N ALA A 293 -27.72 6.53 -13.92
CA ALA A 293 -26.56 7.17 -13.28
C ALA A 293 -25.63 6.12 -12.60
N VAL A 294 -26.21 5.09 -11.98
CA VAL A 294 -25.42 3.97 -11.41
C VAL A 294 -24.62 3.25 -12.49
N LEU A 295 -25.19 3.00 -13.67
CA LEU A 295 -24.45 2.36 -14.78
C LEU A 295 -23.27 3.22 -15.25
N ALA A 296 -23.43 4.53 -15.34
CA ALA A 296 -22.34 5.45 -15.67
C ALA A 296 -21.24 5.42 -14.60
N TRP A 297 -21.63 5.43 -13.33
CA TRP A 297 -20.70 5.32 -12.19
C TRP A 297 -19.93 4.00 -12.20
N VAL A 298 -20.58 2.86 -12.47
CA VAL A 298 -19.94 1.54 -12.60
C VAL A 298 -18.86 1.55 -13.69
N GLY A 299 -19.12 2.21 -14.81
CA GLY A 299 -18.13 2.40 -15.88
C GLY A 299 -16.88 3.12 -15.40
N ALA A 300 -17.04 4.19 -14.63
CA ALA A 300 -15.94 4.94 -14.04
C ALA A 300 -15.16 4.11 -12.99
N GLU A 301 -15.86 3.38 -12.11
CA GLU A 301 -15.22 2.49 -11.13
C GLU A 301 -14.45 1.34 -11.79
N LEU A 302 -14.97 0.78 -12.88
CA LEU A 302 -14.25 -0.23 -13.65
C LEU A 302 -12.94 0.33 -14.26
N ALA A 303 -12.96 1.56 -14.76
CA ALA A 303 -11.74 2.20 -15.29
C ALA A 303 -10.70 2.41 -14.19
N LYS A 304 -11.09 2.89 -13.02
CA LYS A 304 -10.21 3.06 -11.85
C LYS A 304 -9.66 1.71 -11.36
N ALA A 305 -10.51 0.70 -11.24
CA ALA A 305 -10.12 -0.65 -10.84
C ALA A 305 -9.12 -1.28 -11.82
N ARG A 306 -9.28 -1.05 -13.14
CA ARG A 306 -8.32 -1.53 -14.15
C ARG A 306 -6.94 -0.89 -13.99
N ALA A 307 -6.86 0.41 -13.76
CA ALA A 307 -5.61 1.11 -13.53
C ALA A 307 -4.91 0.62 -12.24
N SER A 308 -5.66 0.46 -11.15
CA SER A 308 -5.16 -0.07 -9.88
C SER A 308 -4.71 -1.54 -9.99
N ALA A 309 -5.49 -2.37 -10.70
CA ALA A 309 -5.14 -3.77 -10.93
C ALA A 309 -3.88 -3.94 -11.78
N ALA A 310 -3.60 -3.03 -12.72
CA ALA A 310 -2.34 -3.03 -13.46
C ALA A 310 -1.15 -2.79 -12.52
N ARG A 311 -1.21 -1.78 -11.64
CA ARG A 311 -0.14 -1.53 -10.65
C ARG A 311 0.06 -2.68 -9.67
N ILE A 312 -1.02 -3.30 -9.20
CA ILE A 312 -0.93 -4.52 -8.37
C ILE A 312 -0.25 -5.65 -9.15
N ALA A 313 -0.64 -5.85 -10.41
CA ALA A 313 -0.05 -6.87 -11.27
C ALA A 313 1.46 -6.65 -11.47
N ASP A 314 1.89 -5.40 -11.68
CA ASP A 314 3.30 -5.03 -11.83
C ASP A 314 4.13 -5.35 -10.57
N VAL A 315 3.55 -5.20 -9.37
CA VAL A 315 4.22 -5.58 -8.12
C VAL A 315 4.25 -7.10 -7.96
N LEU A 316 3.13 -7.79 -8.23
CA LEU A 316 3.03 -9.25 -8.09
C LEU A 316 3.88 -10.00 -9.12
N ALA A 317 4.04 -9.44 -10.33
CA ALA A 317 4.82 -10.03 -11.42
C ALA A 317 6.29 -9.59 -11.42
N ALA A 318 6.70 -8.68 -10.52
CA ALA A 318 8.08 -8.21 -10.47
C ALA A 318 9.04 -9.41 -10.38
N PRO A 319 10.11 -9.47 -11.17
CA PRO A 319 11.11 -10.52 -11.06
C PRO A 319 11.78 -10.47 -9.68
N GLY A 320 12.27 -11.60 -9.18
CA GLY A 320 13.15 -11.62 -8.02
C GLY A 320 14.49 -10.97 -8.36
N GLU A 321 15.13 -10.32 -7.40
CA GLU A 321 16.49 -9.78 -7.58
C GLU A 321 17.51 -10.90 -7.74
N THR A 322 17.24 -12.05 -7.10
CA THR A 322 18.08 -13.23 -7.19
C THR A 322 17.27 -14.44 -7.66
N THR A 323 17.89 -15.29 -8.47
CA THR A 323 17.31 -16.58 -8.86
C THR A 323 17.44 -17.56 -7.67
N GLY A 324 16.36 -18.22 -7.30
CA GLY A 324 16.32 -19.05 -6.10
C GLY A 324 17.15 -20.33 -6.25
N GLY A 325 18.07 -20.58 -5.31
CA GLY A 325 18.57 -21.90 -5.02
C GLY A 325 17.57 -22.71 -4.18
N THR A 326 17.77 -24.01 -4.11
CA THR A 326 16.92 -24.93 -3.35
C THR A 326 17.70 -25.75 -2.33
N THR A 327 19.03 -25.63 -2.33
CA THR A 327 19.91 -26.39 -1.44
C THR A 327 19.88 -25.79 -0.03
N GLU A 328 19.85 -26.66 0.97
CA GLU A 328 20.02 -26.26 2.37
C GLU A 328 21.52 -26.24 2.71
N PRO A 329 22.00 -25.31 3.56
CA PRO A 329 23.37 -25.28 4.01
C PRO A 329 23.69 -26.52 4.88
N ALA A 330 24.95 -26.83 5.00
CA ALA A 330 25.41 -27.89 5.89
C ALA A 330 24.90 -27.68 7.34
N THR A 331 24.52 -28.75 8.02
CA THR A 331 24.03 -28.68 9.41
C THR A 331 24.84 -29.62 10.30
N PRO A 332 25.58 -29.10 11.28
CA PRO A 332 25.79 -27.66 11.60
C PRO A 332 26.67 -26.97 10.56
N ALA A 333 26.36 -25.70 10.27
CA ALA A 333 27.19 -24.89 9.41
C ALA A 333 28.55 -24.61 10.08
N SER A 334 29.65 -24.87 9.36
CA SER A 334 31.00 -24.59 9.88
C SER A 334 31.31 -23.10 9.89
N GLY A 335 30.72 -22.35 8.95
CA GLY A 335 30.89 -20.94 8.82
C GLY A 335 32.12 -20.52 8.00
N GLU A 336 32.62 -21.39 7.11
CA GLU A 336 33.63 -21.00 6.15
C GLU A 336 33.02 -20.14 5.06
N LEU A 337 33.59 -18.96 4.78
CA LEU A 337 33.17 -18.07 3.72
C LEU A 337 34.28 -17.89 2.70
N ARG A 338 34.01 -18.19 1.43
CA ARG A 338 34.99 -18.02 0.34
C ARG A 338 34.45 -17.12 -0.75
N LEU A 339 35.28 -16.23 -1.20
CA LEU A 339 35.06 -15.39 -2.40
C LEU A 339 36.05 -15.86 -3.46
N HIS A 340 35.55 -16.27 -4.61
CA HIS A 340 36.36 -16.75 -5.73
C HIS A 340 36.27 -15.77 -6.89
N GLY A 341 37.35 -15.01 -7.13
CA GLY A 341 37.45 -14.07 -8.25
C GLY A 341 36.29 -13.08 -8.33
N LEU A 342 35.73 -12.66 -7.18
CA LEU A 342 34.52 -11.84 -7.12
C LEU A 342 34.74 -10.53 -7.86
N GLY A 343 33.93 -10.27 -8.88
CA GLY A 343 33.90 -9.04 -9.65
C GLY A 343 32.47 -8.54 -9.84
N HIS A 344 32.21 -7.30 -9.39
CA HIS A 344 30.94 -6.60 -9.58
C HIS A 344 31.16 -5.10 -9.37
N ALA A 345 30.63 -4.28 -10.27
CA ALA A 345 30.84 -2.81 -10.25
C ALA A 345 32.32 -2.45 -10.09
N GLY A 346 32.72 -1.79 -8.97
CA GLY A 346 34.10 -1.39 -8.68
C GLY A 346 35.01 -2.52 -8.19
N LEU A 347 34.52 -3.70 -7.84
CA LEU A 347 35.32 -4.84 -7.36
C LEU A 347 35.87 -5.67 -8.51
N HIS A 348 37.17 -6.03 -8.43
CA HIS A 348 37.90 -6.69 -9.49
C HIS A 348 38.67 -7.91 -8.99
N GLY A 349 38.07 -9.11 -9.09
CA GLY A 349 38.78 -10.36 -8.82
C GLY A 349 39.16 -10.53 -7.34
N ILE A 350 38.24 -10.31 -6.43
CA ILE A 350 38.49 -10.54 -5.00
C ILE A 350 38.52 -12.03 -4.71
N ASP A 351 39.67 -12.53 -4.32
CA ASP A 351 39.88 -13.88 -3.80
C ASP A 351 40.15 -13.80 -2.29
N LEU A 352 39.23 -14.34 -1.47
CA LEU A 352 39.31 -14.25 -0.02
C LEU A 352 38.72 -15.49 0.63
N THR A 353 39.43 -16.08 1.59
CA THR A 353 38.92 -17.17 2.42
C THR A 353 38.84 -16.70 3.87
N VAL A 354 37.66 -16.78 4.49
CA VAL A 354 37.45 -16.57 5.92
C VAL A 354 37.22 -17.93 6.56
N ARG A 355 38.10 -18.29 7.50
CA ARG A 355 38.09 -19.61 8.15
C ARG A 355 36.95 -19.71 9.17
N PRO A 356 36.44 -20.92 9.46
CA PRO A 356 35.48 -21.13 10.53
C PRO A 356 35.96 -20.54 11.86
N GLY A 357 35.13 -19.72 12.48
CA GLY A 357 35.43 -19.07 13.76
C GLY A 357 36.41 -17.92 13.73
N GLU A 358 36.88 -17.53 12.55
CA GLU A 358 37.80 -16.40 12.36
C GLU A 358 37.10 -15.06 12.54
N HIS A 359 37.81 -14.09 13.15
CA HIS A 359 37.45 -12.68 13.18
C HIS A 359 38.30 -11.92 12.17
N LEU A 360 37.72 -11.61 11.02
CA LEU A 360 38.37 -10.90 9.91
C LEU A 360 37.97 -9.44 9.89
N GLY A 361 38.97 -8.54 9.81
CA GLY A 361 38.76 -7.14 9.45
C GLY A 361 38.86 -6.93 7.93
N ILE A 362 38.01 -6.11 7.36
CA ILE A 362 38.12 -5.65 5.96
C ILE A 362 38.07 -4.12 5.96
N VAL A 363 39.13 -3.50 5.44
CA VAL A 363 39.17 -2.08 5.19
C VAL A 363 39.03 -1.87 3.70
N VAL A 364 38.04 -1.08 3.28
CA VAL A 364 37.77 -0.74 1.89
C VAL A 364 37.91 0.78 1.75
N THR A 365 38.80 1.23 0.85
CA THR A 365 39.09 2.67 0.69
C THR A 365 37.95 3.43 0.02
N ASP A 366 37.17 2.77 -0.83
CA ASP A 366 35.99 3.35 -1.49
C ASP A 366 34.69 2.81 -0.84
N THR A 367 33.82 3.73 -0.40
CA THR A 367 32.54 3.39 0.22
C THR A 367 31.56 2.69 -0.73
N ALA A 368 31.65 2.95 -2.04
CA ALA A 368 30.81 2.27 -3.05
C ALA A 368 31.25 0.80 -3.21
N ASP A 369 32.56 0.53 -3.16
CA ASP A 369 33.10 -0.84 -3.19
C ASP A 369 32.75 -1.61 -1.92
N ALA A 370 32.77 -0.95 -0.76
CA ALA A 370 32.29 -1.55 0.50
C ALA A 370 30.80 -1.93 0.42
N ALA A 371 29.95 -1.04 -0.09
CA ALA A 371 28.53 -1.34 -0.28
C ALA A 371 28.31 -2.50 -1.27
N THR A 372 29.06 -2.52 -2.37
CA THR A 372 29.02 -3.57 -3.38
C THR A 372 29.40 -4.94 -2.78
N LEU A 373 30.49 -5.00 -2.00
CA LEU A 373 30.92 -6.22 -1.30
C LEU A 373 29.82 -6.74 -0.36
N LEU A 374 29.23 -5.86 0.45
CA LEU A 374 28.14 -6.20 1.36
C LEU A 374 26.89 -6.70 0.63
N HIS A 375 26.55 -6.08 -0.52
CA HIS A 375 25.41 -6.53 -1.34
C HIS A 375 25.63 -7.92 -1.92
N CYS A 376 26.85 -8.23 -2.40
CA CYS A 376 27.20 -9.58 -2.86
C CYS A 376 27.17 -10.60 -1.72
N LEU A 377 27.71 -10.26 -0.55
CA LEU A 377 27.68 -11.14 0.63
C LEU A 377 26.25 -11.38 1.16
N ALA A 378 25.41 -10.35 1.18
CA ALA A 378 24.00 -10.46 1.55
C ALA A 378 23.14 -11.14 0.47
N ARG A 379 23.74 -11.44 -0.69
CA ARG A 379 23.04 -11.89 -1.90
C ARG A 379 21.83 -10.99 -2.24
N ARG A 380 22.05 -9.68 -2.22
CA ARG A 380 21.13 -8.69 -2.81
C ARG A 380 21.35 -8.53 -4.30
N CYS A 381 22.58 -8.83 -4.76
CA CYS A 381 22.92 -9.01 -6.17
C CYS A 381 23.82 -10.22 -6.30
N ASP A 382 23.75 -10.91 -7.43
CA ASP A 382 24.74 -11.92 -7.81
C ASP A 382 25.91 -11.18 -8.52
N PRO A 383 27.19 -11.57 -8.27
CA PRO A 383 28.34 -10.91 -8.90
C PRO A 383 28.37 -11.16 -10.42
N ASP A 384 28.95 -10.21 -11.18
CA ASP A 384 29.13 -10.34 -12.63
C ASP A 384 30.16 -11.41 -13.00
N ARG A 385 31.17 -11.61 -12.13
CA ARG A 385 32.23 -12.60 -12.27
C ARG A 385 32.53 -13.23 -10.92
N GLY A 386 32.96 -14.48 -10.95
CA GLY A 386 33.26 -15.22 -9.74
C GLY A 386 32.01 -15.58 -8.96
N HIS A 387 32.17 -15.98 -7.71
CA HIS A 387 31.06 -16.35 -6.84
C HIS A 387 31.47 -16.29 -5.36
N VAL A 388 30.47 -16.33 -4.48
CA VAL A 388 30.62 -16.48 -3.03
C VAL A 388 30.19 -17.88 -2.65
N GLU A 389 30.94 -18.56 -1.79
CA GLU A 389 30.60 -19.87 -1.22
C GLU A 389 30.46 -19.78 0.30
N LEU A 390 29.51 -20.53 0.83
CA LEU A 390 29.35 -20.80 2.25
C LEU A 390 29.48 -22.30 2.48
N ASP A 391 30.47 -22.69 3.26
CA ASP A 391 30.79 -24.10 3.55
C ASP A 391 30.96 -24.96 2.27
N GLY A 392 31.62 -24.40 1.25
CA GLY A 392 31.87 -25.05 -0.05
C GLY A 392 30.66 -25.10 -0.99
N THR A 393 29.53 -24.48 -0.61
CA THR A 393 28.36 -24.41 -1.48
C THR A 393 28.19 -22.97 -2.01
N PRO A 394 28.09 -22.76 -3.33
CA PRO A 394 27.81 -21.45 -3.88
C PRO A 394 26.51 -20.87 -3.32
N VAL A 395 26.55 -19.62 -2.84
CA VAL A 395 25.36 -18.97 -2.24
C VAL A 395 24.18 -18.86 -3.23
N THR A 396 24.46 -18.93 -4.54
CA THR A 396 23.46 -18.95 -5.60
C THR A 396 22.64 -20.24 -5.63
N GLU A 397 23.18 -21.34 -5.13
CA GLU A 397 22.49 -22.63 -5.04
C GLU A 397 21.69 -22.79 -3.74
N LEU A 398 22.01 -22.00 -2.72
CA LEU A 398 21.32 -22.03 -1.43
C LEU A 398 19.92 -21.39 -1.51
N ALA A 399 18.97 -22.00 -0.83
CA ALA A 399 17.66 -21.40 -0.63
C ALA A 399 17.80 -20.05 0.12
N PRO A 400 17.19 -18.95 -0.33
CA PRO A 400 17.42 -17.61 0.27
C PRO A 400 17.11 -17.53 1.77
N ALA A 401 16.09 -18.26 2.23
CA ALA A 401 15.76 -18.33 3.66
C ALA A 401 16.83 -19.06 4.45
N ALA A 402 17.35 -20.15 3.89
CA ALA A 402 18.40 -20.98 4.48
C ALA A 402 19.75 -20.24 4.51
N LEU A 403 20.10 -19.53 3.44
CA LEU A 403 21.28 -18.65 3.44
C LEU A 403 21.22 -17.62 4.57
N ARG A 404 20.08 -16.92 4.73
CA ARG A 404 19.90 -15.90 5.79
C ARG A 404 19.87 -16.51 7.20
N SER A 405 19.63 -17.81 7.34
CA SER A 405 19.75 -18.50 8.62
C SER A 405 21.19 -18.79 9.00
N ALA A 406 22.11 -18.85 8.02
CA ALA A 406 23.52 -19.17 8.23
C ALA A 406 24.44 -17.92 8.13
N LEU A 407 24.11 -16.96 7.27
CA LEU A 407 24.86 -15.72 7.03
C LEU A 407 23.97 -14.50 7.25
N LEU A 408 24.37 -13.62 8.17
CA LEU A 408 23.74 -12.31 8.40
C LEU A 408 24.71 -11.20 8.05
N VAL A 409 24.26 -10.25 7.23
CA VAL A 409 24.96 -8.97 6.98
C VAL A 409 24.23 -7.85 7.72
N ALA A 410 24.88 -7.29 8.73
CA ALA A 410 24.36 -6.18 9.53
C ALA A 410 24.90 -4.85 8.96
N GLU A 411 24.00 -4.07 8.36
CA GLU A 411 24.34 -2.80 7.76
C GLU A 411 24.52 -1.70 8.79
N HIS A 412 25.35 -0.71 8.44
CA HIS A 412 25.63 0.49 9.22
C HIS A 412 24.38 1.28 9.64
N ASP A 413 23.39 1.45 8.76
CA ASP A 413 22.16 2.22 9.01
C ASP A 413 20.93 1.33 9.21
N ALA A 414 21.06 0.36 10.11
CA ALA A 414 19.98 -0.58 10.39
C ALA A 414 18.79 0.12 11.07
N GLN A 415 17.61 0.06 10.41
CA GLN A 415 16.38 0.63 10.94
C GLN A 415 15.88 -0.13 12.16
N LEU A 416 15.41 0.62 13.16
CA LEU A 416 14.71 0.09 14.32
C LEU A 416 13.19 0.17 14.12
N PHE A 417 12.47 -0.79 14.70
CA PHE A 417 11.02 -0.86 14.62
C PHE A 417 10.38 -0.16 15.83
N ASP A 418 9.17 0.37 15.64
CA ASP A 418 8.36 0.84 16.76
C ASP A 418 8.05 -0.35 17.69
N GLY A 419 8.36 -0.20 18.97
CA GLY A 419 8.25 -1.26 19.98
C GLY A 419 9.13 -0.98 21.17
N THR A 420 9.37 -2.00 21.99
CA THR A 420 10.33 -1.89 23.10
C THR A 420 11.77 -2.05 22.61
N LEU A 421 12.72 -1.62 23.42
CA LEU A 421 14.14 -1.89 23.17
C LEU A 421 14.40 -3.40 23.07
N LEU A 422 13.81 -4.18 23.99
CA LEU A 422 13.96 -5.63 24.02
C LEU A 422 13.37 -6.29 22.76
N ASP A 423 12.18 -5.86 22.30
CA ASP A 423 11.57 -6.38 21.06
C ASP A 423 12.50 -6.18 19.86
N ASN A 424 13.18 -5.03 19.81
CA ASN A 424 14.13 -4.73 18.74
C ASN A 424 15.37 -5.62 18.80
N VAL A 425 15.93 -5.87 19.98
CA VAL A 425 17.10 -6.76 20.15
C VAL A 425 16.74 -8.21 19.81
N THR A 426 15.57 -8.68 20.25
CA THR A 426 15.17 -10.09 20.08
C THR A 426 14.51 -10.38 18.72
N ALA A 427 14.26 -9.36 17.88
CA ALA A 427 13.54 -9.51 16.60
C ALA A 427 14.13 -10.57 15.65
N ALA A 428 15.43 -10.86 15.73
CA ALA A 428 16.11 -11.86 14.91
C ALA A 428 16.68 -13.02 15.73
N ALA A 429 16.50 -13.02 17.05
CA ALA A 429 17.02 -14.03 17.95
C ALA A 429 16.28 -15.37 17.78
N PRO A 430 16.96 -16.52 17.98
CA PRO A 430 16.29 -17.81 18.10
C PRO A 430 15.27 -17.80 19.24
N ALA A 431 14.20 -18.58 19.11
CA ALA A 431 13.17 -18.68 20.13
C ALA A 431 13.76 -19.15 21.48
N GLY A 432 13.55 -18.38 22.55
CA GLY A 432 14.05 -18.70 23.90
C GLY A 432 15.53 -18.37 24.13
N ALA A 433 16.23 -17.76 23.18
CA ALA A 433 17.61 -17.31 23.40
C ALA A 433 17.66 -16.16 24.41
N ASP A 434 18.69 -16.18 25.26
CA ASP A 434 18.97 -15.08 26.18
C ASP A 434 19.60 -13.89 25.41
N PRO A 435 18.98 -12.71 25.35
CA PRO A 435 19.55 -11.56 24.67
C PRO A 435 20.65 -10.84 25.45
N GLN A 436 20.84 -11.15 26.74
CA GLN A 436 21.74 -10.42 27.61
C GLN A 436 23.19 -10.40 27.11
N PRO A 437 23.79 -11.52 26.67
CA PRO A 437 25.15 -11.50 26.15
C PRO A 437 25.35 -10.57 24.95
N ALA A 438 24.33 -10.47 24.06
CA ALA A 438 24.35 -9.57 22.92
C ALA A 438 24.19 -8.10 23.33
N MET A 439 23.36 -7.83 24.33
CA MET A 439 23.16 -6.51 24.89
C MET A 439 24.42 -6.01 25.60
N ASP A 440 25.07 -6.86 26.39
CA ASP A 440 26.34 -6.54 27.05
C ASP A 440 27.45 -6.23 26.04
N ALA A 441 27.57 -7.07 24.98
CA ALA A 441 28.57 -6.92 23.95
C ALA A 441 28.42 -5.60 23.16
N ALA A 442 27.19 -5.14 22.98
CA ALA A 442 26.87 -3.88 22.29
C ALA A 442 26.70 -2.69 23.25
N ALA A 443 26.97 -2.86 24.56
CA ALA A 443 26.79 -1.87 25.61
C ALA A 443 25.37 -1.27 25.65
N VAL A 444 24.32 -2.09 25.38
CA VAL A 444 22.92 -1.64 25.32
C VAL A 444 22.34 -1.38 26.71
N ASP A 445 22.89 -1.95 27.77
CA ASP A 445 22.43 -1.69 29.14
C ASP A 445 22.50 -0.21 29.51
N GLU A 446 23.51 0.52 29.00
CA GLU A 446 23.59 1.97 29.18
C GLU A 446 22.49 2.70 28.41
N VAL A 447 22.09 2.18 27.24
CA VAL A 447 20.96 2.74 26.50
C VAL A 447 19.66 2.49 27.27
N ALA A 448 19.47 1.28 27.78
CA ALA A 448 18.31 0.92 28.59
C ALA A 448 18.20 1.81 29.84
N ALA A 449 19.32 2.12 30.52
CA ALA A 449 19.35 2.98 31.69
C ALA A 449 18.86 4.43 31.40
N THR A 450 18.93 4.89 30.14
CA THR A 450 18.43 6.22 29.74
C THR A 450 16.94 6.25 29.41
N LEU A 451 16.31 5.08 29.25
CA LEU A 451 14.92 4.97 28.83
C LEU A 451 13.98 4.80 30.05
N PRO A 452 12.83 5.50 30.08
CA PRO A 452 11.77 5.18 31.03
C PRO A 452 11.30 3.73 30.84
N GLY A 453 11.48 2.88 31.87
CA GLY A 453 11.14 1.45 31.81
C GLY A 453 12.28 0.52 31.36
N GLY A 454 13.51 1.02 31.22
CA GLY A 454 14.68 0.18 30.91
C GLY A 454 14.55 -0.54 29.56
N THR A 455 14.78 -1.85 29.55
CA THR A 455 14.65 -2.70 28.35
C THR A 455 13.21 -2.80 27.82
N ALA A 456 12.18 -2.61 28.67
CA ALA A 456 10.78 -2.52 28.31
C ALA A 456 10.39 -1.10 27.80
N GLY A 457 11.32 -0.15 27.87
CA GLY A 457 11.13 1.22 27.38
C GLY A 457 10.87 1.23 25.87
N ARG A 458 9.84 2.00 25.45
CA ARG A 458 9.50 2.13 24.01
C ARG A 458 10.49 3.05 23.31
N ILE A 459 10.93 2.60 22.15
CA ILE A 459 11.70 3.39 21.20
C ILE A 459 10.76 3.72 20.03
N GLY A 460 10.53 4.99 19.78
CA GLY A 460 9.57 5.44 18.75
C GLY A 460 9.95 4.96 17.33
N GLU A 461 9.10 5.28 16.38
CA GLU A 461 9.31 4.93 14.97
C GLU A 461 10.73 5.31 14.50
N ARG A 462 11.42 4.36 13.86
CA ARG A 462 12.83 4.48 13.42
C ARG A 462 13.81 4.84 14.53
N GLY A 463 13.49 4.51 15.78
CA GLY A 463 14.33 4.85 16.92
C GLY A 463 14.45 6.36 17.21
N SER A 464 13.40 7.13 16.91
CA SER A 464 13.39 8.60 17.02
C SER A 464 13.68 9.14 18.42
N SER A 465 13.47 8.33 19.45
CA SER A 465 13.78 8.66 20.85
C SER A 465 15.26 8.41 21.23
N LEU A 466 16.05 7.79 20.36
CA LEU A 466 17.43 7.43 20.59
C LEU A 466 18.41 8.35 19.84
N SER A 467 19.59 8.57 20.41
CA SER A 467 20.71 9.20 19.69
C SER A 467 21.26 8.27 18.58
N GLY A 468 22.09 8.79 17.68
CA GLY A 468 22.73 8.00 16.60
C GLY A 468 23.48 6.78 17.14
N GLY A 469 24.37 6.98 18.11
CA GLY A 469 25.13 5.90 18.71
C GLY A 469 24.29 4.94 19.55
N GLN A 470 23.19 5.39 20.16
CA GLN A 470 22.25 4.50 20.83
C GLN A 470 21.53 3.60 19.82
N ARG A 471 21.09 4.14 18.66
CA ARG A 471 20.48 3.34 17.59
C ARG A 471 21.45 2.28 17.04
N GLN A 472 22.71 2.66 16.76
CA GLN A 472 23.73 1.71 16.29
C GLN A 472 23.96 0.58 17.28
N ARG A 473 24.07 0.87 18.59
CA ARG A 473 24.24 -0.16 19.63
C ARG A 473 23.07 -1.13 19.71
N VAL A 474 21.83 -0.65 19.64
CA VAL A 474 20.64 -1.51 19.60
C VAL A 474 20.61 -2.38 18.34
N ALA A 475 20.96 -1.81 17.18
CA ALA A 475 21.04 -2.57 15.92
C ALA A 475 22.15 -3.64 15.96
N LEU A 476 23.30 -3.31 16.53
CA LEU A 476 24.41 -4.27 16.75
C LEU A 476 23.97 -5.40 17.70
N ALA A 477 23.31 -5.08 18.83
CA ALA A 477 22.78 -6.08 19.75
C ALA A 477 21.80 -7.04 19.05
N ARG A 478 20.91 -6.51 18.19
CA ARG A 478 20.00 -7.33 17.37
C ARG A 478 20.76 -8.29 16.45
N ALA A 479 21.83 -7.80 15.80
CA ALA A 479 22.65 -8.62 14.93
C ALA A 479 23.40 -9.73 15.70
N LEU A 480 23.93 -9.42 16.87
CA LEU A 480 24.58 -10.40 17.75
C LEU A 480 23.59 -11.41 18.32
N ALA A 481 22.39 -10.96 18.75
CA ALA A 481 21.33 -11.82 19.28
C ALA A 481 20.78 -12.81 18.24
N ALA A 482 20.91 -12.51 16.95
CA ALA A 482 20.53 -13.44 15.87
C ALA A 482 21.35 -14.73 15.85
N ASP A 483 22.52 -14.75 16.46
CA ASP A 483 23.45 -15.89 16.65
C ASP A 483 23.69 -16.74 15.38
N ARG A 484 23.91 -16.08 14.23
CA ARG A 484 24.18 -16.79 12.97
C ARG A 484 25.60 -17.34 12.93
N PRO A 485 25.87 -18.48 12.26
CA PRO A 485 27.21 -19.02 12.05
C PRO A 485 28.20 -18.00 11.50
N VAL A 486 27.78 -17.24 10.48
CA VAL A 486 28.55 -16.15 9.88
C VAL A 486 27.85 -14.83 10.11
N LEU A 487 28.55 -13.86 10.66
CA LEU A 487 28.07 -12.49 10.86
C LEU A 487 29.04 -11.50 10.21
N VAL A 488 28.52 -10.73 9.25
CA VAL A 488 29.22 -9.59 8.63
C VAL A 488 28.65 -8.31 9.23
N ILE A 489 29.49 -7.42 9.75
CA ILE A 489 29.08 -6.18 10.41
C ILE A 489 29.76 -5.02 9.70
N HIS A 490 28.95 -4.03 9.29
CA HIS A 490 29.44 -2.82 8.63
C HIS A 490 29.39 -1.63 9.57
N ASP A 491 30.51 -1.04 9.88
CA ASP A 491 30.70 0.21 10.64
C ASP A 491 29.76 0.38 11.85
N PRO A 492 29.78 -0.54 12.84
CA PRO A 492 28.78 -0.57 13.90
C PRO A 492 28.92 0.55 14.94
N THR A 493 29.99 1.36 14.90
CA THR A 493 30.38 2.29 15.99
C THR A 493 30.68 3.71 15.55
N THR A 494 30.33 4.12 14.32
CA THR A 494 30.66 5.43 13.77
C THR A 494 30.11 6.63 14.54
N ALA A 495 29.06 6.45 15.33
CA ALA A 495 28.45 7.48 16.18
C ALA A 495 28.65 7.22 17.69
N VAL A 496 29.68 6.42 18.04
CA VAL A 496 29.97 6.01 19.43
C VAL A 496 31.33 6.61 19.84
N ASP A 497 31.48 6.95 21.11
CA ASP A 497 32.76 7.44 21.62
C ASP A 497 33.81 6.34 21.73
N ALA A 498 35.10 6.72 21.68
CA ALA A 498 36.22 5.79 21.62
C ALA A 498 36.31 4.81 22.81
N ALA A 499 35.89 5.21 24.01
CA ALA A 499 35.91 4.34 25.18
C ALA A 499 34.83 3.27 25.09
N THR A 500 33.64 3.63 24.65
CA THR A 500 32.53 2.68 24.41
C THR A 500 32.86 1.79 23.21
N GLU A 501 33.45 2.32 22.14
CA GLU A 501 33.89 1.55 20.98
C GLU A 501 34.89 0.44 21.36
N ALA A 502 35.90 0.73 22.17
CA ALA A 502 36.89 -0.27 22.63
C ALA A 502 36.21 -1.40 23.46
N ARG A 503 35.20 -1.07 24.26
CA ARG A 503 34.40 -2.07 24.99
C ARG A 503 33.57 -2.93 24.03
N ILE A 504 32.94 -2.32 23.03
CA ILE A 504 32.17 -3.03 22.01
C ILE A 504 33.06 -3.97 21.21
N ALA A 505 34.25 -3.53 20.81
CA ALA A 505 35.24 -4.39 20.10
C ALA A 505 35.56 -5.67 20.90
N THR A 506 35.88 -5.50 22.19
CA THR A 506 36.09 -6.64 23.11
C THR A 506 34.83 -7.47 23.32
N GLY A 507 33.66 -6.83 23.42
CA GLY A 507 32.34 -7.46 23.55
C GLY A 507 32.00 -8.35 22.36
N ILE A 508 32.17 -7.83 21.13
CA ILE A 508 31.95 -8.61 19.88
C ILE A 508 32.85 -9.84 19.86
N ARG A 509 34.16 -9.68 20.11
CA ARG A 509 35.10 -10.80 20.11
C ARG A 509 34.68 -11.89 21.10
N ARG A 510 34.27 -11.51 22.31
CA ARG A 510 33.81 -12.44 23.34
C ARG A 510 32.49 -13.13 22.97
N ALA A 511 31.51 -12.37 22.54
CA ALA A 511 30.17 -12.88 22.19
C ALA A 511 30.21 -13.81 20.96
N ARG A 512 31.19 -13.58 20.07
CA ARG A 512 31.35 -14.35 18.82
C ARG A 512 32.46 -15.38 18.86
N THR A 513 32.95 -15.75 20.02
CA THR A 513 33.99 -16.79 20.16
C THR A 513 33.56 -18.09 19.48
N GLY A 514 34.39 -18.59 18.55
CA GLY A 514 34.10 -19.80 17.75
C GLY A 514 33.08 -19.61 16.63
N ARG A 515 32.63 -18.40 16.36
CA ARG A 515 31.74 -18.02 15.27
C ARG A 515 32.46 -17.11 14.30
N THR A 516 32.28 -17.35 13.00
CA THR A 516 32.89 -16.53 11.96
C THR A 516 32.31 -15.10 11.98
N THR A 517 33.18 -14.11 12.03
CA THR A 517 32.80 -12.69 12.11
C THR A 517 33.65 -11.86 11.17
N VAL A 518 33.01 -11.10 10.28
CA VAL A 518 33.69 -10.18 9.36
C VAL A 518 33.29 -8.76 9.74
N LEU A 519 34.28 -7.91 10.03
CA LEU A 519 34.12 -6.49 10.34
C LEU A 519 34.57 -5.66 9.13
N VAL A 520 33.61 -5.08 8.42
CA VAL A 520 33.92 -4.12 7.33
C VAL A 520 33.90 -2.73 7.93
N THR A 521 35.08 -2.19 8.23
CA THR A 521 35.19 -0.92 8.98
C THR A 521 36.58 -0.29 8.84
N SER A 522 36.67 1.01 9.11
CA SER A 522 37.95 1.74 9.29
C SER A 522 38.31 2.00 10.74
N SER A 523 37.51 1.54 11.72
CA SER A 523 37.77 1.75 13.15
C SER A 523 39.02 1.00 13.65
N PRO A 524 40.03 1.70 14.17
CA PRO A 524 41.22 1.06 14.73
C PRO A 524 40.93 0.10 15.86
N ALA A 525 39.97 0.48 16.74
CA ALA A 525 39.62 -0.33 17.90
C ALA A 525 38.95 -1.67 17.52
N LEU A 526 38.11 -1.67 16.51
CA LEU A 526 37.46 -2.87 15.99
C LEU A 526 38.48 -3.75 15.24
N LEU A 527 39.34 -3.13 14.41
CA LEU A 527 40.36 -3.84 13.63
C LEU A 527 41.44 -4.48 14.50
N ALA A 528 41.84 -3.83 15.60
CA ALA A 528 42.78 -4.40 16.59
C ALA A 528 42.20 -5.65 17.30
N ALA A 529 40.88 -5.81 17.32
CA ALA A 529 40.23 -7.01 17.90
C ALA A 529 40.05 -8.16 16.92
N THR A 530 40.52 -8.04 15.66
CA THR A 530 40.46 -9.09 14.63
C THR A 530 41.73 -9.96 14.62
N ASP A 531 41.65 -11.13 13.99
CA ASP A 531 42.81 -12.06 13.86
C ASP A 531 43.75 -11.60 12.74
N ARG A 532 43.21 -11.03 11.67
CA ARG A 532 43.89 -10.35 10.55
C ARG A 532 42.99 -9.36 9.89
N VAL A 533 43.58 -8.49 9.08
CA VAL A 533 42.89 -7.47 8.29
C VAL A 533 43.26 -7.60 6.83
N VAL A 534 42.28 -7.40 5.95
CA VAL A 534 42.47 -7.31 4.50
C VAL A 534 42.18 -5.87 4.07
N LEU A 535 43.07 -5.30 3.27
CA LEU A 535 42.89 -4.00 2.64
C LEU A 535 42.43 -4.20 1.19
N ILE A 536 41.29 -3.62 0.85
CA ILE A 536 40.78 -3.51 -0.52
C ILE A 536 40.97 -2.05 -0.96
N ASP A 537 41.78 -1.85 -1.97
CA ASP A 537 42.08 -0.54 -2.56
C ASP A 537 41.98 -0.65 -4.07
N GLY A 538 41.28 0.33 -4.72
CA GLY A 538 41.00 0.27 -6.16
C GLY A 538 40.30 -1.01 -6.60
N GLY A 539 39.41 -1.55 -5.76
CA GLY A 539 38.62 -2.75 -6.04
C GLY A 539 39.35 -4.09 -5.97
N THR A 540 40.61 -4.11 -5.49
CA THR A 540 41.44 -5.33 -5.38
C THR A 540 42.00 -5.48 -3.96
N ILE A 541 42.35 -6.71 -3.56
CA ILE A 541 43.07 -6.94 -2.31
C ILE A 541 44.54 -6.51 -2.52
N THR A 542 45.02 -5.53 -1.76
CA THR A 542 46.36 -4.98 -1.86
C THR A 542 47.26 -5.35 -0.70
N ALA A 543 46.69 -5.68 0.45
CA ALA A 543 47.45 -6.13 1.62
C ALA A 543 46.59 -7.03 2.53
N GLU A 544 47.28 -7.95 3.25
CA GLU A 544 46.69 -8.83 4.23
C GLU A 544 47.73 -9.09 5.32
N ALA A 545 47.43 -8.67 6.57
CA ALA A 545 48.28 -8.91 7.74
C ALA A 545 47.50 -8.54 9.03
N PRO A 546 48.03 -8.81 10.23
CA PRO A 546 47.50 -8.26 11.48
C PRO A 546 47.47 -6.70 11.44
N HIS A 547 46.48 -6.13 12.16
CA HIS A 547 46.25 -4.66 12.19
C HIS A 547 47.54 -3.87 12.49
N GLU A 548 48.30 -4.29 13.51
CA GLU A 548 49.51 -3.58 13.93
C GLU A 548 50.58 -3.55 12.84
N ASP A 549 50.75 -4.64 12.10
CA ASP A 549 51.70 -4.72 11.00
C ASP A 549 51.29 -3.83 9.83
N LEU A 550 49.98 -3.81 9.46
CA LEU A 550 49.48 -2.92 8.41
C LEU A 550 49.62 -1.43 8.77
N VAL A 551 49.39 -1.06 10.03
CA VAL A 551 49.58 0.31 10.51
C VAL A 551 51.04 0.72 10.38
N ARG A 552 51.96 -0.20 10.71
CA ARG A 552 53.40 0.08 10.63
C ARG A 552 53.92 0.16 9.19
N ASP A 553 53.52 -0.80 8.35
CA ASP A 553 54.22 -1.09 7.11
C ASP A 553 53.48 -0.61 5.85
N HIS A 554 52.12 -0.33 5.94
CA HIS A 554 51.32 0.01 4.77
C HIS A 554 50.76 1.44 4.82
N PRO A 555 51.31 2.40 4.03
CA PRO A 555 50.90 3.83 4.10
C PRO A 555 49.41 4.07 3.79
N VAL A 556 48.86 3.42 2.75
CA VAL A 556 47.45 3.56 2.36
C VAL A 556 46.51 3.09 3.48
N TYR A 557 46.82 1.94 4.08
CA TYR A 557 46.08 1.42 5.22
C TYR A 557 46.10 2.41 6.39
N ARG A 558 47.29 2.91 6.73
CA ARG A 558 47.45 3.88 7.83
C ARG A 558 46.60 5.13 7.61
N THR A 559 46.59 5.65 6.38
CA THR A 559 45.75 6.80 6.03
C THR A 559 44.25 6.46 6.16
N ALA A 560 43.80 5.31 5.68
CA ALA A 560 42.41 4.91 5.72
C ALA A 560 41.86 4.70 7.14
N VAL A 561 42.72 4.33 8.09
CA VAL A 561 42.33 3.93 9.45
C VAL A 561 42.63 5.01 10.51
N LEU A 562 43.64 5.89 10.31
CA LEU A 562 44.07 6.86 11.31
C LEU A 562 43.74 8.32 10.93
N THR A 563 43.17 8.59 9.75
CA THR A 563 42.69 9.91 9.33
C THR A 563 41.16 9.94 9.23
#